data_981008538a18e78ebde2aa2cbfe07404
#
_entry.id   981008538a18e78ebde2aa2cbfe07404
#
_cell.length_a   1.000
_cell.length_b   1.000
_cell.length_c   1.000
_cell.angle_alpha   90.00
_cell.angle_beta   90.00
_cell.angle_gamma   90.00
#
_symmetry.space_group_name_H-M   'P 1'
#
loop_
_entity.id
_entity.type
_entity.pdbx_description
1 polymer ?
#
loop_
_entity_poly.entity_id
_entity_poly.type
_entity_poly.pdbx_seq_one_letter_code
_entity_poly.pdbx_strand_id
1 'polypeptide(L)'
;MINASGYLLSIIIPTYNNAELITATLASIHQSITDEVEVIIVNDGSTDLTEERIKAFYSEHSCNNVKYINHKNQGVAITRNVGLAHATGKYIGFIDSDDLVCKDYFTILLPKLREEKYDIVEFNLTRDINNLYQNKPGAKHALAEHEIILADDNYAPLLPTFRAGQWHLMTKIFHRDIIGNDRFEEHRRYEDMIFCPFQYFKCHCILKIENKLYYYRVNEKSITENIIDSDADSIFFAMRKMYNYVNKNKEKRTVATLMIINCFLEGRKLLRKKKGYYRYNESMLNDIQNALACCDTKIVKNKIILKMKYPHIDRSISEIRYKILSACKNLFFRKGF
;
A
#
# COMPACT_ATOMS: atom_id res chain seq x y z
N MET A 1 15.43 25.67 -16.93
CA MET A 1 14.30 26.62 -16.83
C MET A 1 13.08 25.77 -16.48
N ILE A 2 12.56 25.89 -15.26
CA ILE A 2 11.30 25.23 -14.86
C ILE A 2 10.22 25.87 -15.71
N ASN A 3 9.54 25.08 -16.55
CA ASN A 3 8.38 25.56 -17.28
C ASN A 3 7.37 26.14 -16.28
N ALA A 4 6.72 27.23 -16.61
CA ALA A 4 5.74 27.94 -15.78
C ALA A 4 4.50 27.08 -15.39
N SER A 5 4.44 25.82 -15.83
CA SER A 5 3.33 24.87 -15.62
C SER A 5 3.52 23.86 -14.46
N GLY A 6 4.65 23.90 -13.73
CA GLY A 6 4.92 22.92 -12.66
C GLY A 6 5.23 21.50 -13.18
N TYR A 7 5.51 20.55 -12.27
CA TYR A 7 5.72 19.13 -12.62
C TYR A 7 4.38 18.42 -12.88
N LEU A 8 4.38 17.48 -13.83
CA LEU A 8 3.24 16.61 -14.05
C LEU A 8 3.14 15.53 -12.95
N LEU A 9 4.28 14.99 -12.52
CA LEU A 9 4.35 13.91 -11.55
C LEU A 9 5.38 14.19 -10.48
N SER A 10 5.01 14.01 -9.21
CA SER A 10 5.93 13.94 -8.06
C SER A 10 6.08 12.47 -7.64
N ILE A 11 7.32 11.96 -7.60
CA ILE A 11 7.65 10.66 -7.03
C ILE A 11 8.24 10.87 -5.64
N ILE A 12 7.61 10.29 -4.62
CA ILE A 12 8.06 10.35 -3.23
C ILE A 12 8.74 9.04 -2.87
N ILE A 13 9.98 9.12 -2.39
CA ILE A 13 10.81 7.98 -2.00
C ILE A 13 11.16 8.10 -0.52
N PRO A 14 10.41 7.43 0.39
CA PRO A 14 10.80 7.33 1.78
C PRO A 14 12.00 6.37 1.89
N THR A 15 13.02 6.73 2.67
CA THR A 15 14.18 5.87 2.88
C THR A 15 14.64 5.88 4.34
N TYR A 16 15.05 4.71 4.84
CA TYR A 16 15.66 4.55 6.15
C TYR A 16 16.59 3.34 6.16
N ASN A 17 17.87 3.54 6.49
CA ASN A 17 18.90 2.50 6.58
C ASN A 17 18.88 1.52 5.39
N ASN A 18 19.00 2.05 4.18
CA ASN A 18 18.89 1.30 2.94
C ASN A 18 20.07 1.52 1.98
N ALA A 19 21.28 1.68 2.51
CA ALA A 19 22.51 1.92 1.75
C ALA A 19 22.80 0.83 0.68
N GLU A 20 22.38 -0.41 0.93
CA GLU A 20 22.64 -1.54 0.04
C GLU A 20 21.80 -1.49 -1.25
N LEU A 21 20.58 -0.93 -1.20
CA LEU A 21 19.59 -1.08 -2.28
C LEU A 21 19.24 0.24 -2.95
N ILE A 22 19.35 1.38 -2.25
CA ILE A 22 18.91 2.69 -2.71
C ILE A 22 19.50 3.09 -4.07
N THR A 23 20.78 2.82 -4.32
CA THR A 23 21.43 3.14 -5.59
C THR A 23 20.77 2.44 -6.78
N ALA A 24 20.39 1.16 -6.61
CA ALA A 24 19.70 0.42 -7.66
C ALA A 24 18.29 0.97 -7.92
N THR A 25 17.58 1.37 -6.86
CA THR A 25 16.27 2.03 -6.97
C THR A 25 16.38 3.34 -7.76
N LEU A 26 17.32 4.21 -7.38
CA LEU A 26 17.55 5.48 -8.08
C LEU A 26 17.95 5.27 -9.54
N ALA A 27 18.81 4.29 -9.83
CA ALA A 27 19.20 3.94 -11.19
C ALA A 27 18.01 3.48 -12.02
N SER A 28 17.09 2.68 -11.46
CA SER A 28 15.89 2.24 -12.17
C SER A 28 14.96 3.40 -12.54
N ILE A 29 14.83 4.39 -11.69
CA ILE A 29 14.06 5.62 -11.89
C ILE A 29 14.74 6.50 -12.97
N HIS A 30 16.05 6.64 -12.88
CA HIS A 30 16.83 7.53 -13.74
C HIS A 30 16.84 7.07 -15.20
N GLN A 31 16.59 5.79 -15.51
CA GLN A 31 16.60 5.26 -16.88
C GLN A 31 15.60 5.94 -17.83
N SER A 32 14.48 6.42 -17.32
CA SER A 32 13.40 7.01 -18.16
C SER A 32 12.79 8.29 -17.57
N ILE A 33 13.40 8.87 -16.54
CA ILE A 33 12.95 10.13 -15.96
C ILE A 33 13.02 11.27 -16.97
N THR A 34 12.07 12.20 -16.92
CA THR A 34 12.01 13.40 -17.76
C THR A 34 11.86 14.65 -16.89
N ASP A 35 11.97 15.83 -17.53
CA ASP A 35 11.79 17.12 -16.83
C ASP A 35 10.37 17.36 -16.28
N GLU A 36 9.39 16.54 -16.69
CA GLU A 36 8.03 16.60 -16.15
C GLU A 36 7.87 15.89 -14.79
N VAL A 37 8.90 15.18 -14.32
CA VAL A 37 8.88 14.41 -13.09
C VAL A 37 9.82 15.02 -12.06
N GLU A 38 9.33 15.33 -10.86
CA GLU A 38 10.21 15.60 -9.72
C GLU A 38 10.32 14.36 -8.83
N VAL A 39 11.49 14.17 -8.25
CA VAL A 39 11.77 13.12 -7.27
C VAL A 39 12.04 13.74 -5.91
N ILE A 40 11.31 13.30 -4.89
CA ILE A 40 11.43 13.79 -3.52
C ILE A 40 11.89 12.62 -2.65
N ILE A 41 13.17 12.61 -2.31
CA ILE A 41 13.76 11.61 -1.45
C ILE A 41 13.70 12.12 -0.02
N VAL A 42 13.00 11.40 0.84
CA VAL A 42 12.87 11.77 2.25
C VAL A 42 13.57 10.72 3.10
N ASN A 43 14.72 11.10 3.67
CA ASN A 43 15.51 10.26 4.55
C ASN A 43 15.00 10.40 5.99
N ASP A 44 14.51 9.30 6.54
CA ASP A 44 13.98 9.19 7.90
C ASP A 44 15.09 9.02 8.96
N GLY A 45 16.16 9.82 8.85
CA GLY A 45 17.25 9.82 9.80
C GLY A 45 18.08 8.53 9.77
N SER A 46 18.48 8.09 8.58
CA SER A 46 19.35 6.92 8.42
C SER A 46 20.67 7.09 9.19
N THR A 47 21.15 5.99 9.75
CA THR A 47 22.41 5.91 10.51
C THR A 47 23.49 5.09 9.80
N ASP A 48 23.16 4.54 8.63
CA ASP A 48 24.07 3.84 7.73
C ASP A 48 24.52 4.79 6.59
N LEU A 49 25.16 4.24 5.56
CA LEU A 49 25.69 5.01 4.42
C LEU A 49 24.59 5.40 3.39
N THR A 50 23.30 5.40 3.75
CA THR A 50 22.19 5.72 2.82
C THR A 50 22.34 7.14 2.25
N GLU A 51 22.61 8.12 3.09
CA GLU A 51 22.75 9.53 2.66
C GLU A 51 23.92 9.70 1.69
N GLU A 52 25.07 9.13 2.02
CA GLU A 52 26.28 9.19 1.19
C GLU A 52 26.02 8.53 -0.18
N ARG A 53 25.31 7.41 -0.23
CA ARG A 53 24.96 6.73 -1.47
C ARG A 53 24.05 7.58 -2.35
N ILE A 54 23.07 8.26 -1.77
CA ILE A 54 22.17 9.16 -2.50
C ILE A 54 22.97 10.35 -3.07
N LYS A 55 23.81 10.98 -2.25
CA LYS A 55 24.64 12.12 -2.68
C LYS A 55 25.63 11.72 -3.78
N ALA A 56 26.29 10.58 -3.64
CA ALA A 56 27.21 10.05 -4.66
C ALA A 56 26.47 9.81 -5.99
N PHE A 57 25.29 9.17 -5.95
CA PHE A 57 24.49 8.91 -7.15
C PHE A 57 24.18 10.19 -7.92
N TYR A 58 23.70 11.24 -7.24
CA TYR A 58 23.35 12.50 -7.90
C TYR A 58 24.55 13.44 -8.21
N SER A 59 25.71 13.16 -7.66
CA SER A 59 26.95 13.83 -8.12
C SER A 59 27.40 13.31 -9.50
N GLU A 60 27.11 12.05 -9.80
CA GLU A 60 27.43 11.41 -11.09
C GLU A 60 26.31 11.59 -12.13
N HIS A 61 25.07 11.72 -11.67
CA HIS A 61 23.88 11.79 -12.49
C HIS A 61 23.14 13.13 -12.24
N SER A 62 23.59 14.19 -12.89
CA SER A 62 22.98 15.53 -12.73
C SER A 62 21.50 15.51 -13.03
N CYS A 63 20.68 15.88 -12.05
CA CYS A 63 19.22 15.96 -12.19
C CYS A 63 18.71 17.16 -11.39
N ASN A 64 18.15 18.17 -12.08
CA ASN A 64 17.72 19.42 -11.45
C ASN A 64 16.36 19.31 -10.73
N ASN A 65 15.67 18.21 -10.91
CA ASN A 65 14.30 17.98 -10.42
C ASN A 65 14.28 17.00 -9.24
N VAL A 66 15.37 16.90 -8.49
CA VAL A 66 15.48 16.06 -7.28
C VAL A 66 15.57 16.93 -6.03
N LYS A 67 14.73 16.63 -5.06
CA LYS A 67 14.77 17.22 -3.71
C LYS A 67 15.19 16.13 -2.72
N TYR A 68 16.23 16.40 -1.93
CA TYR A 68 16.63 15.56 -0.82
C TYR A 68 16.27 16.25 0.49
N ILE A 69 15.54 15.55 1.35
CA ILE A 69 15.08 16.01 2.65
C ILE A 69 15.54 14.99 3.69
N ASN A 70 16.18 15.47 4.75
CA ASN A 70 16.55 14.63 5.88
C ASN A 70 15.87 15.15 7.15
N HIS A 71 15.28 14.26 7.93
CA HIS A 71 14.68 14.56 9.22
C HIS A 71 14.97 13.44 10.24
N LYS A 72 14.71 13.71 11.51
CA LYS A 72 14.85 12.71 12.57
C LYS A 72 13.87 11.57 12.34
N ASN A 73 14.29 10.32 12.61
CA ASN A 73 13.45 9.14 12.43
C ASN A 73 12.12 9.25 13.19
N GLN A 74 11.01 9.14 12.45
CA GLN A 74 9.64 9.21 12.93
C GLN A 74 8.73 8.18 12.26
N GLY A 75 9.28 7.34 11.38
CA GLY A 75 8.58 6.27 10.69
C GLY A 75 8.01 6.66 9.33
N VAL A 76 7.74 5.63 8.51
CA VAL A 76 7.41 5.76 7.09
C VAL A 76 6.18 6.62 6.80
N ALA A 77 5.16 6.59 7.66
CA ALA A 77 3.94 7.42 7.48
C ALA A 77 4.25 8.92 7.54
N ILE A 78 5.03 9.35 8.54
CA ILE A 78 5.46 10.75 8.66
C ILE A 78 6.40 11.11 7.52
N THR A 79 7.32 10.24 7.17
CA THR A 79 8.24 10.42 6.05
C THR A 79 7.50 10.65 4.73
N ARG A 80 6.44 9.87 4.44
CA ARG A 80 5.57 10.10 3.27
C ARG A 80 4.76 11.40 3.39
N ASN A 81 4.30 11.78 4.57
CA ASN A 81 3.63 13.05 4.81
C ASN A 81 4.56 14.25 4.54
N VAL A 82 5.83 14.17 4.93
CA VAL A 82 6.85 15.17 4.58
C VAL A 82 7.01 15.25 3.06
N GLY A 83 7.11 14.11 2.38
CA GLY A 83 7.16 14.06 0.92
C GLY A 83 5.94 14.72 0.27
N LEU A 84 4.72 14.44 0.75
CA LEU A 84 3.48 15.06 0.28
C LEU A 84 3.48 16.58 0.44
N ALA A 85 4.03 17.09 1.54
CA ALA A 85 4.10 18.53 1.79
C ALA A 85 5.05 19.27 0.82
N HIS A 86 6.03 18.56 0.26
CA HIS A 86 7.00 19.13 -0.67
C HIS A 86 6.73 18.81 -2.15
N ALA A 87 5.77 17.92 -2.42
CA ALA A 87 5.39 17.56 -3.76
C ALA A 87 4.65 18.72 -4.44
N THR A 88 4.99 19.01 -5.71
CA THR A 88 4.38 20.10 -6.50
C THR A 88 3.70 19.59 -7.77
N GLY A 89 3.95 18.35 -8.18
CA GLY A 89 3.39 17.73 -9.38
C GLY A 89 1.87 17.58 -9.31
N LYS A 90 1.22 17.56 -10.45
CA LYS A 90 -0.23 17.37 -10.59
C LYS A 90 -0.67 15.98 -10.14
N TYR A 91 0.20 15.01 -10.35
CA TYR A 91 0.04 13.64 -9.86
C TYR A 91 1.12 13.29 -8.84
N ILE A 92 0.81 12.34 -7.97
CA ILE A 92 1.69 11.88 -6.90
C ILE A 92 1.80 10.36 -6.95
N GLY A 93 3.03 9.86 -7.04
CA GLY A 93 3.38 8.46 -6.94
C GLY A 93 4.36 8.21 -5.79
N PHE A 94 4.47 6.95 -5.38
CA PHE A 94 5.38 6.51 -4.33
C PHE A 94 6.23 5.36 -4.85
N ILE A 95 7.52 5.34 -4.49
CA ILE A 95 8.42 4.23 -4.76
C ILE A 95 9.18 3.94 -3.47
N ASP A 96 9.15 2.69 -3.01
CA ASP A 96 9.91 2.29 -1.84
C ASP A 96 11.40 2.18 -2.19
N SER A 97 12.26 2.59 -1.28
CA SER A 97 13.71 2.78 -1.55
C SER A 97 14.48 1.48 -1.78
N ASP A 98 13.86 0.32 -1.60
CA ASP A 98 14.43 -1.02 -1.82
C ASP A 98 13.89 -1.73 -3.07
N ASP A 99 12.98 -1.11 -3.82
CA ASP A 99 12.30 -1.67 -4.98
C ASP A 99 12.83 -1.13 -6.32
N LEU A 100 12.33 -1.65 -7.44
CA LEU A 100 12.69 -1.19 -8.78
C LEU A 100 11.46 -0.94 -9.63
N VAL A 101 11.58 -0.01 -10.57
CA VAL A 101 10.61 0.20 -11.64
C VAL A 101 11.12 -0.33 -12.97
N CYS A 102 10.22 -0.68 -13.89
CA CYS A 102 10.62 -1.13 -15.22
C CYS A 102 11.26 0.02 -16.01
N LYS A 103 12.08 -0.33 -16.99
CA LYS A 103 12.80 0.66 -17.83
C LYS A 103 11.86 1.68 -18.49
N ASP A 104 10.66 1.26 -18.89
CA ASP A 104 9.71 2.09 -19.62
C ASP A 104 8.67 2.75 -18.69
N TYR A 105 8.92 2.78 -17.37
CA TYR A 105 7.96 3.24 -16.36
C TYR A 105 7.36 4.61 -16.67
N PHE A 106 8.19 5.62 -16.85
CA PHE A 106 7.71 6.97 -17.16
C PHE A 106 7.23 7.11 -18.61
N THR A 107 7.84 6.39 -19.55
CA THR A 107 7.40 6.37 -20.96
C THR A 107 5.98 5.84 -21.11
N ILE A 108 5.58 4.90 -20.25
CA ILE A 108 4.22 4.33 -20.21
C ILE A 108 3.26 5.27 -19.49
N LEU A 109 3.67 5.79 -18.33
CA LEU A 109 2.75 6.50 -17.43
C LEU A 109 2.50 7.95 -17.85
N LEU A 110 3.55 8.71 -18.24
CA LEU A 110 3.39 10.14 -18.54
C LEU A 110 2.37 10.44 -19.66
N PRO A 111 2.28 9.68 -20.76
CA PRO A 111 1.23 9.90 -21.75
C PRO A 111 -0.18 9.81 -21.16
N LYS A 112 -0.40 8.86 -20.22
CA LYS A 112 -1.70 8.67 -19.54
C LYS A 112 -2.01 9.82 -18.57
N LEU A 113 -0.99 10.31 -17.86
CA LEU A 113 -1.16 11.43 -16.93
C LEU A 113 -1.43 12.76 -17.66
N ARG A 114 -0.88 12.95 -18.89
CA ARG A 114 -1.16 14.13 -19.71
C ARG A 114 -2.62 14.19 -20.20
N GLU A 115 -3.33 13.07 -20.25
CA GLU A 115 -4.75 13.05 -20.60
C GLU A 115 -5.60 13.78 -19.54
N GLU A 116 -5.09 13.96 -18.31
CA GLU A 116 -5.74 14.62 -17.17
C GLU A 116 -7.14 14.08 -16.84
N LYS A 117 -7.41 12.87 -17.27
CA LYS A 117 -8.70 12.18 -17.14
C LYS A 117 -8.79 11.32 -15.88
N TYR A 118 -7.66 10.80 -15.44
CA TYR A 118 -7.64 9.76 -14.42
C TYR A 118 -7.35 10.31 -13.04
N ASP A 119 -8.18 9.94 -12.07
CA ASP A 119 -7.97 10.24 -10.65
C ASP A 119 -6.93 9.30 -10.02
N ILE A 120 -6.92 8.05 -10.46
CA ILE A 120 -5.90 7.04 -10.11
C ILE A 120 -5.45 6.33 -11.39
N VAL A 121 -4.14 6.15 -11.55
CA VAL A 121 -3.55 5.19 -12.47
C VAL A 121 -2.96 4.07 -11.63
N GLU A 122 -3.50 2.86 -11.77
CA GLU A 122 -3.08 1.66 -11.04
C GLU A 122 -2.41 0.68 -11.99
N PHE A 123 -1.32 0.03 -11.56
CA PHE A 123 -0.60 -0.98 -12.32
C PHE A 123 -0.20 -2.15 -11.43
N ASN A 124 0.26 -3.26 -12.02
CA ASN A 124 0.63 -4.44 -11.27
C ASN A 124 2.11 -4.44 -10.86
N LEU A 125 2.39 -5.19 -9.79
CA LEU A 125 3.75 -5.50 -9.33
C LEU A 125 4.12 -6.96 -9.60
N THR A 126 5.40 -7.25 -9.51
CA THR A 126 5.93 -8.61 -9.48
C THR A 126 7.00 -8.76 -8.40
N ARG A 127 7.15 -10.00 -7.88
CA ARG A 127 8.28 -10.40 -7.01
C ARG A 127 9.33 -11.23 -7.74
N ASP A 128 9.13 -11.47 -9.02
CA ASP A 128 10.10 -12.11 -9.91
C ASP A 128 10.56 -11.09 -10.95
N ILE A 129 11.84 -10.73 -10.90
CA ILE A 129 12.43 -9.72 -11.77
C ILE A 129 12.29 -10.08 -13.25
N ASN A 130 12.24 -11.38 -13.59
CA ASN A 130 12.07 -11.83 -14.97
C ASN A 130 10.66 -11.53 -15.52
N ASN A 131 9.70 -11.30 -14.65
CA ASN A 131 8.33 -10.94 -14.99
C ASN A 131 8.08 -9.43 -14.99
N LEU A 132 9.09 -8.62 -14.66
CA LEU A 132 8.99 -7.16 -14.79
C LEU A 132 8.80 -6.80 -16.27
N TYR A 133 7.90 -5.86 -16.53
CA TYR A 133 7.58 -5.45 -17.91
C TYR A 133 8.84 -5.02 -18.66
N GLN A 134 9.00 -5.54 -19.88
CA GLN A 134 10.07 -5.21 -20.79
C GLN A 134 9.45 -5.00 -22.18
N ASN A 135 9.64 -3.82 -22.74
CA ASN A 135 9.28 -3.55 -24.12
C ASN A 135 10.34 -4.20 -25.04
N LYS A 136 10.09 -5.44 -25.47
CA LYS A 136 11.00 -6.14 -26.41
C LYS A 136 10.69 -5.72 -27.83
N PRO A 137 11.69 -5.36 -28.64
CA PRO A 137 11.49 -5.08 -30.06
C PRO A 137 10.81 -6.28 -30.76
N GLY A 138 9.70 -6.01 -31.44
CA GLY A 138 8.93 -7.04 -32.17
C GLY A 138 7.91 -7.83 -31.35
N ALA A 139 7.86 -7.66 -30.04
CA ALA A 139 6.75 -8.17 -29.24
C ALA A 139 5.58 -7.18 -29.31
N LYS A 140 4.42 -7.61 -29.79
CA LYS A 140 3.15 -6.89 -29.62
C LYS A 140 2.71 -6.99 -28.15
N HIS A 141 3.52 -6.47 -27.22
CA HIS A 141 3.08 -6.27 -25.85
C HIS A 141 2.29 -4.96 -25.78
N ALA A 142 1.09 -4.98 -26.39
CA ALA A 142 0.12 -3.94 -26.12
C ALA A 142 -0.05 -3.85 -24.60
N LEU A 143 -0.05 -2.63 -24.06
CA LEU A 143 -0.46 -2.40 -22.69
C LEU A 143 -1.90 -2.93 -22.57
N ALA A 144 -2.09 -3.92 -21.69
CA ALA A 144 -3.43 -4.36 -21.34
C ALA A 144 -3.96 -3.37 -20.32
N GLU A 145 -4.91 -2.55 -20.73
CA GLU A 145 -5.47 -1.48 -19.87
C GLU A 145 -6.98 -1.44 -19.98
N HIS A 146 -7.63 -1.02 -18.91
CA HIS A 146 -9.06 -0.77 -18.87
C HIS A 146 -9.41 0.34 -17.88
N GLU A 147 -10.52 0.99 -18.11
CA GLU A 147 -11.02 2.07 -17.28
C GLU A 147 -12.11 1.57 -16.33
N ILE A 148 -12.11 2.09 -15.11
CA ILE A 148 -13.21 1.98 -14.17
C ILE A 148 -13.81 3.37 -14.02
N ILE A 149 -15.04 3.53 -14.49
CA ILE A 149 -15.78 4.79 -14.42
C ILE A 149 -16.80 4.67 -13.30
N LEU A 150 -16.82 5.62 -12.38
CA LEU A 150 -17.77 5.72 -11.29
C LEU A 150 -18.80 6.78 -11.66
N ALA A 151 -20.07 6.37 -11.74
CA ALA A 151 -21.19 7.30 -11.82
C ALA A 151 -21.55 7.76 -10.40
N ASP A 152 -22.33 8.83 -10.31
CA ASP A 152 -22.80 9.37 -9.03
C ASP A 152 -23.47 8.25 -8.20
N ASP A 153 -23.03 8.12 -6.95
CA ASP A 153 -23.50 7.13 -5.97
C ASP A 153 -23.42 5.64 -6.37
N ASN A 154 -22.83 5.31 -7.54
CA ASN A 154 -22.60 3.93 -7.96
C ASN A 154 -21.15 3.51 -7.78
N TYR A 155 -20.85 2.91 -6.65
CA TYR A 155 -19.53 2.37 -6.32
C TYR A 155 -19.34 0.89 -6.67
N ALA A 156 -20.35 0.24 -7.29
CA ALA A 156 -20.25 -1.18 -7.66
C ALA A 156 -19.05 -1.53 -8.56
N PRO A 157 -18.57 -0.68 -9.48
CA PRO A 157 -17.38 -0.95 -10.26
C PRO A 157 -16.09 -1.14 -9.40
N LEU A 158 -16.06 -0.66 -8.15
CA LEU A 158 -14.94 -0.88 -7.22
C LEU A 158 -14.96 -2.25 -6.54
N LEU A 159 -16.03 -3.03 -6.63
CA LEU A 159 -16.14 -4.34 -5.96
C LEU A 159 -14.98 -5.28 -6.24
N PRO A 160 -14.46 -5.43 -7.47
CA PRO A 160 -13.28 -6.26 -7.75
C PRO A 160 -12.03 -5.79 -7.01
N THR A 161 -11.74 -4.49 -7.04
CA THR A 161 -10.59 -3.87 -6.36
C THR A 161 -10.65 -4.08 -4.85
N PHE A 162 -11.81 -3.81 -4.23
CA PHE A 162 -12.00 -3.98 -2.80
C PHE A 162 -12.01 -5.45 -2.36
N ARG A 163 -12.46 -6.35 -3.24
CA ARG A 163 -12.39 -7.81 -2.99
C ARG A 163 -10.96 -8.32 -3.04
N ALA A 164 -10.15 -7.82 -3.98
CA ALA A 164 -8.73 -8.15 -4.06
C ALA A 164 -7.95 -7.63 -2.83
N GLY A 165 -8.31 -6.45 -2.31
CA GLY A 165 -7.72 -5.88 -1.10
C GLY A 165 -6.23 -5.58 -1.23
N GLN A 166 -5.75 -5.30 -2.45
CA GLN A 166 -4.35 -4.98 -2.74
C GLN A 166 -4.13 -3.48 -2.63
N TRP A 167 -3.79 -3.02 -1.44
CA TRP A 167 -3.65 -1.59 -1.14
C TRP A 167 -2.22 -1.06 -1.32
N HIS A 168 -1.37 -1.81 -2.02
CA HIS A 168 0.03 -1.42 -2.28
C HIS A 168 0.11 -0.01 -2.86
N LEU A 169 0.66 0.91 -2.08
CA LEU A 169 0.73 2.33 -2.42
C LEU A 169 1.61 2.57 -3.67
N MET A 170 2.72 1.83 -3.77
CA MET A 170 3.70 1.93 -4.84
C MET A 170 3.17 1.51 -6.22
N THR A 171 2.01 0.87 -6.29
CA THR A 171 1.38 0.50 -7.57
C THR A 171 0.34 1.50 -8.07
N LYS A 172 0.31 2.68 -7.46
CA LYS A 172 -0.73 3.70 -7.72
C LYS A 172 -0.11 5.07 -7.90
N ILE A 173 -0.63 5.79 -8.87
CA ILE A 173 -0.40 7.22 -9.06
C ILE A 173 -1.73 7.93 -8.87
N PHE A 174 -1.76 8.91 -7.98
CA PHE A 174 -2.96 9.63 -7.57
C PHE A 174 -2.96 11.04 -8.16
N HIS A 175 -4.07 11.49 -8.71
CA HIS A 175 -4.26 12.91 -8.96
C HIS A 175 -4.21 13.66 -7.61
N ARG A 176 -3.53 14.79 -7.55
CA ARG A 176 -3.31 15.54 -6.30
C ARG A 176 -4.62 15.88 -5.60
N ASP A 177 -5.65 16.25 -6.36
CA ASP A 177 -6.91 16.73 -5.81
C ASP A 177 -7.65 15.67 -5.00
N ILE A 178 -7.54 14.37 -5.38
CA ILE A 178 -8.16 13.32 -4.58
C ILE A 178 -7.44 13.06 -3.27
N ILE A 179 -6.13 13.31 -3.21
CA ILE A 179 -5.39 13.29 -1.93
C ILE A 179 -5.82 14.49 -1.09
N GLY A 180 -5.81 15.70 -1.69
CA GLY A 180 -6.18 16.91 -1.00
C GLY A 180 -5.42 17.09 0.34
N ASN A 181 -6.17 17.22 1.40
CA ASN A 181 -5.64 17.36 2.77
C ASN A 181 -5.44 16.03 3.51
N ASP A 182 -5.75 14.89 2.87
CA ASP A 182 -5.52 13.59 3.52
C ASP A 182 -4.04 13.36 3.76
N ARG A 183 -3.74 12.74 4.90
CA ARG A 183 -2.37 12.38 5.29
C ARG A 183 -2.37 10.94 5.78
N PHE A 184 -1.20 10.30 5.68
CA PHE A 184 -0.97 8.99 6.29
C PHE A 184 -1.10 9.10 7.81
N GLU A 185 -1.70 8.08 8.42
CA GLU A 185 -1.89 8.02 9.88
C GLU A 185 -0.53 7.81 10.55
N GLU A 186 -0.12 8.78 11.35
CA GLU A 186 1.18 8.78 12.02
C GLU A 186 1.30 7.66 13.05
N HIS A 187 2.53 7.17 13.25
CA HIS A 187 2.87 6.14 14.24
C HIS A 187 2.14 4.80 14.04
N ARG A 188 1.63 4.52 12.82
CA ARG A 188 1.01 3.24 12.46
C ARG A 188 1.70 2.59 11.29
N ARG A 189 1.84 1.27 11.37
CA ARG A 189 2.22 0.42 10.25
C ARG A 189 0.96 0.07 9.44
N TYR A 190 1.11 -0.43 8.22
CA TYR A 190 0.01 -0.66 7.26
C TYR A 190 -0.73 0.62 6.88
N GLU A 191 0.01 1.70 6.76
CA GLU A 191 -0.47 3.03 6.42
C GLU A 191 -1.13 3.08 5.04
N ASP A 192 -0.70 2.23 4.11
CA ASP A 192 -1.29 2.04 2.79
C ASP A 192 -2.74 1.52 2.89
N MET A 193 -2.98 0.52 3.74
CA MET A 193 -4.30 -0.02 4.02
C MET A 193 -5.21 0.99 4.73
N ILE A 194 -4.63 1.91 5.50
CA ILE A 194 -5.37 2.98 6.19
C ILE A 194 -5.67 4.15 5.25
N PHE A 195 -4.88 4.37 4.20
CA PHE A 195 -4.94 5.52 3.31
C PHE A 195 -5.63 5.22 1.98
N CYS A 196 -5.13 4.22 1.22
CA CYS A 196 -5.53 3.98 -0.17
C CYS A 196 -7.04 3.78 -0.36
N PRO A 197 -7.77 2.96 0.43
CA PRO A 197 -9.18 2.67 0.17
C PRO A 197 -10.07 3.91 0.10
N PHE A 198 -9.74 4.94 0.89
CA PHE A 198 -10.53 6.17 0.94
C PHE A 198 -10.33 7.03 -0.30
N GLN A 199 -9.19 6.94 -0.97
CA GLN A 199 -8.93 7.67 -2.21
C GLN A 199 -9.84 7.17 -3.34
N TYR A 200 -10.07 5.84 -3.42
CA TYR A 200 -10.96 5.26 -4.41
C TYR A 200 -12.40 5.76 -4.32
N PHE A 201 -12.88 6.11 -3.13
CA PHE A 201 -14.23 6.66 -2.95
C PHE A 201 -14.39 8.11 -3.41
N LYS A 202 -13.29 8.76 -3.79
CA LYS A 202 -13.28 10.14 -4.32
C LYS A 202 -13.09 10.18 -5.83
N CYS A 203 -12.83 9.03 -6.47
CA CYS A 203 -12.55 8.93 -7.88
C CYS A 203 -13.82 8.99 -8.72
N HIS A 204 -13.68 9.50 -9.94
CA HIS A 204 -14.64 9.35 -11.04
C HIS A 204 -14.09 8.40 -12.11
N CYS A 205 -12.79 8.44 -12.37
CA CYS A 205 -12.17 7.62 -13.41
C CYS A 205 -10.82 7.04 -12.94
N ILE A 206 -10.69 5.73 -13.04
CA ILE A 206 -9.48 4.99 -12.67
C ILE A 206 -8.98 4.23 -13.89
N LEU A 207 -7.72 4.40 -14.25
CA LEU A 207 -7.05 3.58 -15.26
C LEU A 207 -6.35 2.40 -14.57
N LYS A 208 -6.63 1.18 -15.04
CA LYS A 208 -5.87 -0.01 -14.64
C LYS A 208 -5.00 -0.50 -15.78
N ILE A 209 -3.70 -0.64 -15.53
CA ILE A 209 -2.70 -1.20 -16.42
C ILE A 209 -2.32 -2.57 -15.87
N GLU A 210 -2.63 -3.64 -16.62
CA GLU A 210 -2.38 -5.01 -16.17
C GLU A 210 -0.91 -5.42 -16.20
N ASN A 211 -0.07 -4.60 -16.84
CA ASN A 211 1.36 -4.85 -16.94
C ASN A 211 2.04 -4.63 -15.59
N LYS A 212 3.06 -5.44 -15.32
CA LYS A 212 3.85 -5.41 -14.09
C LYS A 212 4.96 -4.39 -14.23
N LEU A 213 4.68 -3.13 -13.88
CA LEU A 213 5.63 -2.02 -14.01
C LEU A 213 6.55 -1.87 -12.80
N TYR A 214 6.28 -2.58 -11.73
CA TYR A 214 6.95 -2.46 -10.45
C TYR A 214 7.50 -3.81 -9.98
N TYR A 215 8.77 -3.86 -9.56
CA TYR A 215 9.40 -5.01 -8.95
C TYR A 215 9.50 -4.80 -7.44
N TYR A 216 8.68 -5.53 -6.71
CA TYR A 216 8.69 -5.57 -5.25
C TYR A 216 9.75 -6.58 -4.79
N ARG A 217 10.86 -6.07 -4.27
CA ARG A 217 11.98 -6.90 -3.82
C ARG A 217 11.62 -7.67 -2.55
N VAL A 218 11.95 -8.95 -2.52
CA VAL A 218 11.85 -9.74 -1.30
C VAL A 218 13.02 -9.37 -0.39
N ASN A 219 12.71 -8.74 0.73
CA ASN A 219 13.68 -8.30 1.71
C ASN A 219 13.33 -8.87 3.08
N GLU A 220 14.21 -9.71 3.65
CA GLU A 220 14.00 -10.33 4.98
C GLU A 220 13.91 -9.29 6.11
N LYS A 221 14.49 -8.10 5.91
CA LYS A 221 14.41 -6.97 6.83
C LYS A 221 13.08 -6.22 6.71
N SER A 222 12.19 -6.62 5.77
CA SER A 222 10.90 -5.95 5.54
C SER A 222 10.05 -5.90 6.81
N ILE A 223 9.35 -4.79 6.97
CA ILE A 223 8.38 -4.54 8.06
C ILE A 223 7.33 -5.66 8.12
N THR A 224 6.86 -6.14 6.97
CA THR A 224 5.81 -7.16 6.87
C THR A 224 6.27 -8.57 7.29
N GLU A 225 7.57 -8.86 7.25
CA GLU A 225 8.14 -10.10 7.75
C GLU A 225 8.37 -10.05 9.28
N ASN A 226 8.64 -8.85 9.83
CA ASN A 226 8.92 -8.63 11.25
C ASN A 226 7.68 -8.10 11.99
N ILE A 227 6.71 -9.00 12.27
CA ILE A 227 5.43 -8.66 12.92
C ILE A 227 5.65 -8.25 14.37
N ILE A 228 5.09 -7.09 14.77
CA ILE A 228 5.05 -6.58 16.14
C ILE A 228 3.62 -6.62 16.70
N ASP A 229 3.47 -6.44 18.01
CA ASP A 229 2.17 -6.54 18.68
C ASP A 229 1.16 -5.48 18.21
N SER A 230 1.62 -4.27 17.87
CA SER A 230 0.76 -3.18 17.39
C SER A 230 0.27 -3.34 15.92
N ASP A 231 0.76 -4.33 15.18
CA ASP A 231 0.34 -4.53 13.78
C ASP A 231 -1.14 -4.88 13.67
N ALA A 232 -1.60 -5.80 14.53
CA ALA A 232 -3.02 -6.12 14.58
C ALA A 232 -3.86 -4.90 14.98
N ASP A 233 -3.41 -4.08 15.95
CA ASP A 233 -4.08 -2.85 16.34
C ASP A 233 -4.19 -1.85 15.18
N SER A 234 -3.17 -1.75 14.33
CA SER A 234 -3.20 -0.90 13.12
C SER A 234 -4.25 -1.37 12.11
N ILE A 235 -4.38 -2.69 11.90
CA ILE A 235 -5.39 -3.25 11.02
C ILE A 235 -6.82 -3.06 11.59
N PHE A 236 -7.02 -3.26 12.88
CA PHE A 236 -8.31 -2.97 13.53
C PHE A 236 -8.63 -1.48 13.50
N PHE A 237 -7.64 -0.61 13.60
CA PHE A 237 -7.82 0.82 13.39
C PHE A 237 -8.29 1.14 11.96
N ALA A 238 -7.71 0.52 10.92
CA ALA A 238 -8.16 0.65 9.54
C ALA A 238 -9.64 0.24 9.39
N MET A 239 -10.02 -0.87 10.03
CA MET A 239 -11.42 -1.33 10.09
C MET A 239 -12.32 -0.30 10.77
N ARG A 240 -11.89 0.28 11.89
CA ARG A 240 -12.62 1.34 12.64
C ARG A 240 -12.81 2.58 11.78
N LYS A 241 -11.77 3.04 11.13
CA LYS A 241 -11.81 4.21 10.22
C LYS A 241 -12.83 3.96 9.11
N MET A 242 -12.86 2.75 8.53
CA MET A 242 -13.78 2.38 7.46
C MET A 242 -15.24 2.30 7.92
N TYR A 243 -15.58 1.65 9.02
CA TYR A 243 -16.96 1.59 9.47
C TYR A 243 -17.49 2.97 9.93
N ASN A 244 -16.64 3.80 10.52
CA ASN A 244 -16.99 5.18 10.85
C ASN A 244 -17.27 6.02 9.60
N TYR A 245 -16.50 5.81 8.53
CA TYR A 245 -16.72 6.45 7.24
C TYR A 245 -18.07 6.04 6.63
N VAL A 246 -18.36 4.74 6.61
CA VAL A 246 -19.63 4.19 6.08
C VAL A 246 -20.85 4.69 6.85
N ASN A 247 -20.74 4.90 8.17
CA ASN A 247 -21.82 5.43 8.95
C ASN A 247 -22.32 6.80 8.45
N LYS A 248 -21.41 7.58 7.85
CA LYS A 248 -21.70 8.89 7.23
C LYS A 248 -21.97 8.81 5.73
N ASN A 249 -21.62 7.70 5.06
CA ASN A 249 -21.67 7.50 3.60
C ASN A 249 -22.29 6.15 3.30
N LYS A 250 -23.61 6.03 3.48
CA LYS A 250 -24.33 4.75 3.41
C LYS A 250 -24.34 4.11 2.01
N GLU A 251 -24.26 4.92 0.96
CA GLU A 251 -24.18 4.50 -0.44
C GLU A 251 -22.92 3.65 -0.73
N LYS A 252 -21.84 3.85 0.04
CA LYS A 252 -20.56 3.10 -0.08
C LYS A 252 -20.53 1.79 0.72
N ARG A 253 -21.61 1.47 1.45
CA ARG A 253 -21.67 0.36 2.41
C ARG A 253 -21.26 -0.98 1.81
N THR A 254 -21.78 -1.35 0.66
CA THR A 254 -21.54 -2.66 0.03
C THR A 254 -20.05 -2.82 -0.31
N VAL A 255 -19.44 -1.83 -0.93
CA VAL A 255 -18.00 -1.84 -1.29
C VAL A 255 -17.12 -1.83 -0.03
N ALA A 256 -17.41 -0.93 0.89
CA ALA A 256 -16.65 -0.79 2.14
C ALA A 256 -16.75 -2.03 3.03
N THR A 257 -17.84 -2.81 2.93
CA THR A 257 -17.93 -4.11 3.62
C THR A 257 -16.78 -5.05 3.25
N LEU A 258 -16.34 -5.06 1.99
CA LEU A 258 -15.20 -5.90 1.58
C LEU A 258 -13.92 -5.48 2.27
N MET A 259 -13.67 -4.16 2.42
CA MET A 259 -12.52 -3.66 3.15
C MET A 259 -12.60 -4.01 4.64
N ILE A 260 -13.77 -3.85 5.27
CA ILE A 260 -14.00 -4.23 6.66
C ILE A 260 -13.67 -5.71 6.87
N ILE A 261 -14.15 -6.58 5.98
CA ILE A 261 -13.88 -8.02 6.05
C ILE A 261 -12.40 -8.34 5.84
N ASN A 262 -11.73 -7.66 4.89
CA ASN A 262 -10.30 -7.82 4.67
C ASN A 262 -9.51 -7.42 5.93
N CYS A 263 -9.82 -6.29 6.57
CA CYS A 263 -9.21 -5.89 7.83
C CYS A 263 -9.44 -6.94 8.93
N PHE A 264 -10.66 -7.44 9.10
CA PHE A 264 -10.96 -8.46 10.09
C PHE A 264 -10.13 -9.74 9.86
N LEU A 265 -10.06 -10.20 8.61
CA LEU A 265 -9.31 -11.42 8.27
C LEU A 265 -7.80 -11.24 8.42
N GLU A 266 -7.26 -10.11 7.98
CA GLU A 266 -5.82 -9.81 8.10
C GLU A 266 -5.41 -9.60 9.55
N GLY A 267 -6.18 -8.84 10.34
CA GLY A 267 -5.94 -8.69 11.78
C GLY A 267 -5.91 -10.03 12.50
N ARG A 268 -6.81 -10.95 12.18
CA ARG A 268 -6.80 -12.32 12.71
C ARG A 268 -5.54 -13.09 12.30
N LYS A 269 -5.11 -12.96 11.04
CA LYS A 269 -3.91 -13.62 10.53
C LYS A 269 -2.67 -13.14 11.29
N LEU A 270 -2.55 -11.82 11.53
CA LEU A 270 -1.46 -11.22 12.32
C LEU A 270 -1.47 -11.73 13.78
N LEU A 271 -2.62 -11.71 14.45
CA LEU A 271 -2.74 -12.24 15.81
C LEU A 271 -2.31 -13.71 15.90
N ARG A 272 -2.75 -14.52 14.92
CA ARG A 272 -2.37 -15.94 14.87
C ARG A 272 -0.87 -16.13 14.59
N LYS A 273 -0.29 -15.37 13.67
CA LYS A 273 1.15 -15.45 13.33
C LYS A 273 1.99 -15.06 14.55
N LYS A 274 1.55 -14.06 15.35
CA LYS A 274 2.29 -13.56 16.51
C LYS A 274 2.05 -14.37 17.78
N LYS A 275 0.81 -14.73 18.10
CA LYS A 275 0.41 -15.35 19.38
C LYS A 275 0.04 -16.84 19.25
N GLY A 276 -0.04 -17.39 18.05
CA GLY A 276 -0.52 -18.75 17.78
C GLY A 276 -2.04 -18.90 17.72
N TYR A 277 -2.81 -17.96 18.29
CA TYR A 277 -4.28 -17.93 18.28
C TYR A 277 -4.82 -16.49 18.28
N TYR A 278 -6.15 -16.30 18.15
CA TYR A 278 -6.79 -14.99 18.06
C TYR A 278 -7.03 -14.40 19.45
N ARG A 279 -6.11 -13.57 19.92
CA ARG A 279 -6.25 -12.88 21.21
C ARG A 279 -6.73 -11.44 20.99
N TYR A 280 -8.05 -11.27 20.89
CA TYR A 280 -8.65 -9.95 20.81
C TYR A 280 -8.58 -9.24 22.16
N ASN A 281 -8.23 -7.96 22.15
CA ASN A 281 -8.43 -7.06 23.30
C ASN A 281 -9.84 -6.44 23.24
N GLU A 282 -10.24 -5.70 24.28
CA GLU A 282 -11.57 -5.08 24.36
C GLU A 282 -11.85 -4.11 23.20
N SER A 283 -10.86 -3.31 22.81
CA SER A 283 -11.00 -2.39 21.68
C SER A 283 -11.28 -3.15 20.38
N MET A 284 -10.54 -4.23 20.10
CA MET A 284 -10.77 -5.07 18.92
C MET A 284 -12.16 -5.72 18.93
N LEU A 285 -12.63 -6.17 20.11
CA LEU A 285 -13.97 -6.76 20.24
C LEU A 285 -15.06 -5.75 19.92
N ASN A 286 -14.94 -4.54 20.44
CA ASN A 286 -15.85 -3.42 20.13
C ASN A 286 -15.81 -3.06 18.64
N ASP A 287 -14.62 -3.02 18.03
CA ASP A 287 -14.47 -2.75 16.61
C ASP A 287 -15.14 -3.82 15.74
N ILE A 288 -15.02 -5.11 16.10
CA ILE A 288 -15.65 -6.22 15.39
C ILE A 288 -17.19 -6.09 15.43
N GLN A 289 -17.75 -5.76 16.59
CA GLN A 289 -19.21 -5.61 16.77
C GLN A 289 -19.75 -4.42 15.95
N ASN A 290 -19.10 -3.25 16.06
CA ASN A 290 -19.47 -2.05 15.33
C ASN A 290 -19.32 -2.24 13.82
N ALA A 291 -18.25 -2.90 13.38
CA ALA A 291 -18.00 -3.21 11.99
C ALA A 291 -19.08 -4.14 11.42
N LEU A 292 -19.49 -5.18 12.15
CA LEU A 292 -20.55 -6.09 11.72
C LEU A 292 -21.89 -5.37 11.54
N ALA A 293 -22.24 -4.44 12.44
CA ALA A 293 -23.45 -3.61 12.33
C ALA A 293 -23.47 -2.73 11.07
N CYS A 294 -22.29 -2.32 10.58
CA CYS A 294 -22.14 -1.51 9.37
C CYS A 294 -22.06 -2.32 8.08
N CYS A 295 -21.78 -3.63 8.14
CA CYS A 295 -21.62 -4.48 6.97
C CYS A 295 -22.92 -4.73 6.21
N ASP A 296 -22.82 -4.82 4.87
CA ASP A 296 -23.83 -5.47 4.03
C ASP A 296 -23.64 -6.99 4.11
N THR A 297 -24.42 -7.62 4.99
CA THR A 297 -24.28 -9.06 5.27
C THR A 297 -24.63 -9.95 4.09
N LYS A 298 -25.34 -9.43 3.06
CA LYS A 298 -25.73 -10.19 1.86
C LYS A 298 -24.51 -10.63 1.03
N ILE A 299 -23.43 -9.84 1.06
CA ILE A 299 -22.21 -10.14 0.28
C ILE A 299 -21.14 -10.88 1.08
N VAL A 300 -21.36 -11.12 2.37
CA VAL A 300 -20.42 -11.74 3.30
C VAL A 300 -20.76 -13.20 3.53
N LYS A 301 -19.75 -14.09 3.46
CA LYS A 301 -19.96 -15.51 3.76
C LYS A 301 -20.43 -15.71 5.21
N ASN A 302 -21.48 -16.52 5.43
CA ASN A 302 -22.05 -16.80 6.76
C ASN A 302 -20.99 -17.18 7.81
N LYS A 303 -19.97 -17.95 7.43
CA LYS A 303 -18.87 -18.33 8.30
C LYS A 303 -18.11 -17.13 8.84
N ILE A 304 -17.97 -16.05 8.09
CA ILE A 304 -17.28 -14.83 8.53
C ILE A 304 -18.20 -14.05 9.46
N ILE A 305 -19.47 -13.92 9.10
CA ILE A 305 -20.51 -13.27 9.94
C ILE A 305 -20.56 -13.93 11.32
N LEU A 306 -20.58 -15.26 11.39
CA LEU A 306 -20.58 -16.00 12.66
C LEU A 306 -19.35 -15.70 13.51
N LYS A 307 -18.15 -15.59 12.90
CA LYS A 307 -16.93 -15.26 13.63
C LYS A 307 -16.93 -13.84 14.17
N MET A 308 -17.50 -12.89 13.42
CA MET A 308 -17.64 -11.50 13.86
C MET A 308 -18.73 -11.37 14.94
N LYS A 309 -19.81 -12.13 14.81
CA LYS A 309 -20.91 -12.13 15.78
C LYS A 309 -20.52 -12.75 17.12
N TYR A 310 -19.68 -13.79 17.08
CA TYR A 310 -19.24 -14.54 18.26
C TYR A 310 -17.72 -14.60 18.39
N PRO A 311 -17.04 -13.44 18.51
CA PRO A 311 -15.57 -13.39 18.51
C PRO A 311 -14.93 -14.14 19.70
N HIS A 312 -15.61 -14.22 20.83
CA HIS A 312 -15.15 -15.00 21.99
C HIS A 312 -15.12 -16.51 21.69
N ILE A 313 -16.15 -17.03 21.00
CA ILE A 313 -16.20 -18.45 20.59
C ILE A 313 -15.09 -18.72 19.57
N ASP A 314 -14.92 -17.83 18.57
CA ASP A 314 -13.85 -17.94 17.57
C ASP A 314 -12.46 -17.95 18.23
N ARG A 315 -12.24 -17.09 19.23
CA ARG A 315 -11.02 -17.10 20.07
C ARG A 315 -10.82 -18.44 20.76
N SER A 316 -11.85 -18.94 21.50
CA SER A 316 -11.74 -20.18 22.26
C SER A 316 -11.43 -21.38 21.37
N ILE A 317 -12.10 -21.51 20.22
CA ILE A 317 -11.81 -22.54 19.23
C ILE A 317 -10.37 -22.45 18.72
N SER A 318 -9.89 -21.25 18.44
CA SER A 318 -8.52 -21.01 17.97
C SER A 318 -7.48 -21.40 19.03
N GLU A 319 -7.74 -21.07 20.30
CA GLU A 319 -6.86 -21.39 21.43
C GLU A 319 -6.78 -22.90 21.69
N ILE A 320 -7.92 -23.59 21.68
CA ILE A 320 -7.97 -25.05 21.83
C ILE A 320 -7.16 -25.72 20.72
N ARG A 321 -7.36 -25.31 19.46
CA ARG A 321 -6.58 -25.84 18.33
C ARG A 321 -5.09 -25.62 18.49
N TYR A 322 -4.68 -24.44 18.94
CA TYR A 322 -3.28 -24.13 19.19
C TYR A 322 -2.68 -25.04 20.26
N LYS A 323 -3.38 -25.24 21.39
CA LYS A 323 -2.94 -26.12 22.48
C LYS A 323 -2.80 -27.58 22.01
N ILE A 324 -3.76 -28.09 21.25
CA ILE A 324 -3.70 -29.44 20.68
C ILE A 324 -2.49 -29.60 19.75
N LEU A 325 -2.31 -28.67 18.79
CA LEU A 325 -1.19 -28.72 17.85
C LEU A 325 0.17 -28.61 18.56
N SER A 326 0.26 -27.77 19.60
CA SER A 326 1.47 -27.62 20.40
C SER A 326 1.77 -28.90 21.20
N ALA A 327 0.75 -29.52 21.80
CA ALA A 327 0.91 -30.80 22.51
C ALA A 327 1.36 -31.93 21.54
N CYS A 328 0.75 -32.03 20.37
CA CYS A 328 1.16 -33.00 19.35
C CYS A 328 2.62 -32.80 18.92
N LYS A 329 3.05 -31.55 18.65
CA LYS A 329 4.46 -31.27 18.32
C LYS A 329 5.41 -31.72 19.44
N ASN A 330 5.10 -31.40 20.70
CA ASN A 330 5.93 -31.80 21.85
C ASN A 330 6.00 -33.32 22.03
N LEU A 331 4.94 -34.07 21.70
CA LEU A 331 4.93 -35.52 21.71
C LEU A 331 5.82 -36.11 20.59
N PHE A 332 5.83 -35.54 19.41
CA PHE A 332 6.70 -35.95 18.31
C PHE A 332 8.18 -35.67 18.63
N PHE A 333 8.51 -34.51 19.19
CA PHE A 333 9.89 -34.19 19.60
C PHE A 333 10.40 -35.04 20.79
N ARG A 334 9.48 -35.53 21.68
CA ARG A 334 9.87 -36.43 22.81
C ARG A 334 10.07 -37.88 22.37
N LYS A 335 9.57 -38.30 21.23
CA LYS A 335 9.70 -39.67 20.73
C LYS A 335 10.93 -39.87 19.81
N GLY A 336 11.87 -38.94 19.83
CA GLY A 336 13.21 -39.01 19.23
C GLY A 336 13.29 -39.91 17.99
N PHE A 337 13.14 -39.29 16.81
CA PHE A 337 13.74 -39.79 15.58
C PHE A 337 14.51 -38.63 14.95
#